data_715c2a26fbe26519caca8e0ab2256e93
#
_entry.id   715c2a26fbe26519caca8e0ab2256e93
#
_cell.length_a   1.000
_cell.length_b   1.000
_cell.length_c   1.000
_cell.angle_alpha   90.00
_cell.angle_beta   90.00
_cell.angle_gamma   90.00
#
_symmetry.space_group_name_H-M   'P 1'
#
loop_
_entity.id
_entity.type
_entity.pdbx_description
1 polymer ?
#
loop_
_entity_poly.entity_id
_entity_poly.type
_entity_poly.pdbx_seq_one_letter_code
_entity_poly.pdbx_strand_id
1 'polypeptide(L)'
;MTSKMWAFLSPVLVVVALTALSRVRLEVPRVVIEPPVIETRDRFLGIVAVGDVLWAVGKDGKIIRSEDAGKTWARQPTGMHSNFQSIAAWDADRAVVVANEGKGLVTSDGGKSWESVSLPVSDMGSGKVLRVRLDPQGRAWAVSEINVIMRSTDFGHTWTRVTTVDDDVAWNDIAFTGTGTACVVGEFGRLACSLDDGVTWEARETNVEPSLMSVVFRDEQNGLAVGLSGTLLATDDAGATWRQVSVEGLDRHLFDVVWTGARWMAVGDKGVLLTGDANAGGWEVGRVNPADYAWRIALARHREGFVTVGLTVGRWEAGQWELFGPRFH
;
A
#
# COMPACT_ATOMS: atom_id res chain seq x y z
N MET A 1 -18.00 -70.67 53.73
CA MET A 1 -16.92 -70.52 52.67
C MET A 1 -17.32 -69.52 51.61
N THR A 2 -17.74 -68.34 51.93
CA THR A 2 -18.26 -67.39 50.90
C THR A 2 -17.74 -65.95 51.02
N SER A 3 -16.84 -65.60 51.94
CA SER A 3 -16.40 -64.19 52.10
C SER A 3 -15.03 -63.85 51.44
N LYS A 4 -14.26 -64.84 51.00
CA LYS A 4 -12.92 -64.64 50.39
C LYS A 4 -12.94 -64.48 48.87
N MET A 5 -14.04 -64.79 48.18
CA MET A 5 -14.10 -64.71 46.70
C MET A 5 -14.45 -63.30 46.21
N TRP A 6 -15.08 -62.47 47.03
CA TRP A 6 -15.41 -61.08 46.66
C TRP A 6 -14.23 -60.12 46.79
N ALA A 7 -13.27 -60.40 47.64
CA ALA A 7 -12.11 -59.54 47.82
C ALA A 7 -11.12 -59.54 46.63
N PHE A 8 -11.15 -60.56 45.78
CA PHE A 8 -10.27 -60.66 44.58
C PHE A 8 -10.92 -60.13 43.30
N LEU A 9 -12.24 -60.02 43.25
CA LEU A 9 -12.95 -59.49 42.08
C LEU A 9 -12.92 -57.95 42.02
N SER A 10 -12.82 -57.29 43.16
CA SER A 10 -12.82 -55.82 43.25
C SER A 10 -11.62 -55.16 42.52
N PRO A 11 -10.36 -55.58 42.70
CA PRO A 11 -9.20 -54.97 42.00
C PRO A 11 -9.20 -55.25 40.50
N VAL A 12 -9.68 -56.41 40.06
CA VAL A 12 -9.76 -56.75 38.63
C VAL A 12 -10.82 -55.89 37.92
N LEU A 13 -11.97 -55.66 38.54
CA LEU A 13 -13.00 -54.77 38.03
C LEU A 13 -12.53 -53.31 37.93
N VAL A 14 -11.74 -52.86 38.91
CA VAL A 14 -11.18 -51.50 38.90
C VAL A 14 -10.14 -51.36 37.78
N VAL A 15 -9.26 -52.34 37.54
CA VAL A 15 -8.27 -52.35 36.48
C VAL A 15 -8.96 -52.39 35.10
N VAL A 16 -10.00 -53.20 34.93
CA VAL A 16 -10.78 -53.26 33.69
C VAL A 16 -11.53 -51.94 33.43
N ALA A 17 -12.08 -51.29 34.45
CA ALA A 17 -12.68 -49.98 34.32
C ALA A 17 -11.71 -48.88 33.99
N LEU A 18 -10.51 -48.88 34.59
CA LEU A 18 -9.43 -47.94 34.29
C LEU A 18 -8.84 -48.16 32.87
N THR A 19 -8.72 -49.39 32.40
CA THR A 19 -8.26 -49.68 31.02
C THR A 19 -9.35 -49.37 29.98
N ALA A 20 -10.64 -49.46 30.31
CA ALA A 20 -11.71 -49.02 29.43
C ALA A 20 -11.80 -47.51 29.37
N LEU A 21 -11.62 -46.77 30.47
CA LEU A 21 -11.53 -45.32 30.51
C LEU A 21 -10.31 -44.75 29.78
N SER A 22 -9.19 -45.46 29.79
CA SER A 22 -7.97 -45.05 29.05
C SER A 22 -8.11 -45.17 27.52
N ARG A 23 -9.12 -45.87 27.03
CA ARG A 23 -9.47 -45.95 25.59
C ARG A 23 -10.48 -44.93 25.11
N VAL A 24 -11.11 -44.22 26.04
CA VAL A 24 -11.98 -43.09 25.67
C VAL A 24 -11.10 -41.92 25.28
N ARG A 25 -10.82 -41.80 23.99
CA ARG A 25 -10.27 -40.55 23.42
C ARG A 25 -11.40 -39.53 23.46
N LEU A 26 -11.32 -38.61 24.42
CA LEU A 26 -12.11 -37.40 24.37
C LEU A 26 -11.60 -36.61 23.14
N GLU A 27 -12.33 -36.67 22.05
CA GLU A 27 -12.14 -35.75 20.94
C GLU A 27 -12.55 -34.36 21.45
N VAL A 28 -11.59 -33.62 21.98
CA VAL A 28 -11.77 -32.20 22.23
C VAL A 28 -11.92 -31.53 20.85
N PRO A 29 -13.08 -30.98 20.51
CA PRO A 29 -13.22 -30.28 19.24
C PRO A 29 -12.16 -29.18 19.21
N ARG A 30 -11.24 -29.25 18.24
CA ARG A 30 -10.29 -28.18 17.99
C ARG A 30 -11.12 -27.00 17.51
N VAL A 31 -11.36 -26.04 18.39
CA VAL A 31 -11.87 -24.73 18.00
C VAL A 31 -10.73 -24.08 17.19
N VAL A 32 -10.85 -24.09 15.87
CA VAL A 32 -9.97 -23.32 15.00
C VAL A 32 -10.39 -21.87 15.16
N ILE A 33 -9.62 -21.14 15.95
CA ILE A 33 -9.81 -19.69 16.06
C ILE A 33 -9.13 -19.10 14.80
N GLU A 34 -9.91 -18.71 13.82
CA GLU A 34 -9.37 -17.99 12.67
C GLU A 34 -8.86 -16.62 13.15
N PRO A 35 -7.62 -16.25 12.79
CA PRO A 35 -7.11 -14.94 13.15
C PRO A 35 -7.94 -13.85 12.46
N PRO A 36 -8.11 -12.68 13.09
CA PRO A 36 -8.81 -11.57 12.47
C PRO A 36 -8.15 -11.19 11.15
N VAL A 37 -8.95 -10.72 10.19
CA VAL A 37 -8.45 -10.35 8.85
C VAL A 37 -7.38 -9.28 8.94
N ILE A 38 -7.56 -8.29 9.83
CA ILE A 38 -6.58 -7.25 10.15
C ILE A 38 -6.05 -7.53 11.56
N GLU A 39 -4.75 -7.74 11.67
CA GLU A 39 -4.05 -8.03 12.91
C GLU A 39 -3.19 -6.85 13.36
N THR A 40 -2.90 -6.72 14.66
CA THR A 40 -2.04 -5.65 15.19
C THR A 40 -0.60 -5.70 14.68
N ARG A 41 -0.13 -6.86 14.25
CA ARG A 41 1.21 -7.04 13.66
C ARG A 41 1.29 -6.72 12.17
N ASP A 42 0.15 -6.52 11.50
CA ASP A 42 0.14 -6.23 10.08
C ASP A 42 0.85 -4.89 9.76
N ARG A 43 1.44 -4.85 8.61
CA ARG A 43 2.08 -3.66 8.04
C ARG A 43 1.66 -3.58 6.58
N PHE A 44 0.73 -2.69 6.30
CA PHE A 44 0.27 -2.44 4.95
C PHE A 44 1.11 -1.35 4.31
N LEU A 45 1.47 -1.53 3.04
CA LEU A 45 2.38 -0.67 2.29
C LEU A 45 1.71 0.00 1.10
N GLY A 46 0.65 -0.59 0.56
CA GLY A 46 -0.11 -0.06 -0.56
C GLY A 46 -1.61 -0.18 -0.37
N ILE A 47 -2.35 0.75 -0.94
CA ILE A 47 -3.82 0.78 -0.96
C ILE A 47 -4.32 1.38 -2.26
N VAL A 48 -5.44 0.86 -2.76
CA VAL A 48 -6.17 1.43 -3.89
C VAL A 48 -7.67 1.37 -3.61
N ALA A 49 -8.41 2.32 -4.16
CA ALA A 49 -9.86 2.40 -4.08
C ALA A 49 -10.46 2.53 -5.48
N VAL A 50 -11.45 1.70 -5.78
CA VAL A 50 -12.26 1.76 -7.01
C VAL A 50 -13.73 1.72 -6.60
N GLY A 51 -14.36 2.88 -6.56
CA GLY A 51 -15.69 3.01 -5.95
C GLY A 51 -15.65 2.59 -4.47
N ASP A 52 -16.52 1.67 -4.09
CA ASP A 52 -16.57 1.12 -2.72
C ASP A 52 -15.65 -0.10 -2.53
N VAL A 53 -14.98 -0.58 -3.58
CA VAL A 53 -14.00 -1.66 -3.48
C VAL A 53 -12.65 -1.08 -3.06
N LEU A 54 -12.12 -1.59 -1.96
CA LEU A 54 -10.81 -1.24 -1.41
C LEU A 54 -9.90 -2.46 -1.41
N TRP A 55 -8.63 -2.26 -1.74
CA TRP A 55 -7.60 -3.29 -1.66
C TRP A 55 -6.42 -2.75 -0.87
N ALA A 56 -5.95 -3.49 0.12
CA ALA A 56 -4.73 -3.15 0.84
C ALA A 56 -3.75 -4.31 0.80
N VAL A 57 -2.48 -3.98 0.56
CA VAL A 57 -1.39 -4.95 0.41
C VAL A 57 -0.25 -4.62 1.36
N GLY A 58 0.50 -5.63 1.79
CA GLY A 58 1.57 -5.39 2.75
C GLY A 58 2.56 -6.55 2.90
N LYS A 59 3.17 -6.61 4.07
CA LYS A 59 4.20 -7.59 4.39
C LYS A 59 3.65 -9.02 4.38
N ASP A 60 4.57 -9.97 4.21
CA ASP A 60 4.32 -11.41 4.32
C ASP A 60 3.24 -11.94 3.35
N GLY A 61 3.12 -11.31 2.19
CA GLY A 61 2.17 -11.71 1.15
C GLY A 61 0.71 -11.41 1.48
N LYS A 62 0.45 -10.46 2.40
CA LYS A 62 -0.90 -10.13 2.81
C LYS A 62 -1.60 -9.22 1.82
N ILE A 63 -2.76 -9.66 1.34
CA ILE A 63 -3.74 -8.84 0.61
C ILE A 63 -5.06 -8.96 1.35
N ILE A 64 -5.70 -7.83 1.59
CA ILE A 64 -7.07 -7.76 2.10
C ILE A 64 -7.93 -6.92 1.15
N ARG A 65 -9.19 -7.29 1.01
CA ARG A 65 -10.15 -6.62 0.13
C ARG A 65 -11.46 -6.36 0.87
N SER A 66 -12.04 -5.20 0.61
CA SER A 66 -13.38 -4.80 1.03
C SER A 66 -14.24 -4.51 -0.20
N GLU A 67 -15.52 -4.82 -0.15
CA GLU A 67 -16.50 -4.50 -1.20
C GLU A 67 -17.52 -3.44 -0.73
N ASP A 68 -17.40 -2.98 0.51
CA ASP A 68 -18.39 -2.16 1.20
C ASP A 68 -17.78 -0.91 1.85
N ALA A 69 -16.79 -0.32 1.18
CA ALA A 69 -16.07 0.88 1.62
C ALA A 69 -15.35 0.70 2.98
N GLY A 70 -14.83 -0.49 3.26
CA GLY A 70 -14.03 -0.78 4.45
C GLY A 70 -14.84 -1.27 5.66
N LYS A 71 -16.14 -1.46 5.56
CA LYS A 71 -16.95 -1.98 6.68
C LYS A 71 -16.61 -3.43 6.99
N THR A 72 -16.43 -4.25 5.96
CA THR A 72 -15.95 -5.63 6.08
C THR A 72 -14.74 -5.87 5.19
N TRP A 73 -13.86 -6.77 5.64
CA TRP A 73 -12.63 -7.11 4.96
C TRP A 73 -12.49 -8.63 4.83
N ALA A 74 -11.98 -9.08 3.69
CA ALA A 74 -11.65 -10.47 3.44
C ALA A 74 -10.16 -10.59 3.05
N ARG A 75 -9.48 -11.61 3.59
CA ARG A 75 -8.11 -11.95 3.18
C ARG A 75 -8.14 -12.66 1.85
N GLN A 76 -7.23 -12.27 0.95
CA GLN A 76 -7.06 -12.89 -0.36
C GLN A 76 -5.91 -13.91 -0.31
N PRO A 77 -6.14 -15.18 -0.71
CA PRO A 77 -5.08 -16.17 -0.74
C PRO A 77 -4.19 -15.95 -1.98
N THR A 78 -2.92 -15.63 -1.78
CA THR A 78 -1.99 -15.35 -2.88
C THR A 78 -1.00 -16.47 -3.15
N GLY A 79 -0.74 -17.32 -2.17
CA GLY A 79 0.32 -18.33 -2.24
C GLY A 79 1.75 -17.77 -2.27
N MET A 80 1.91 -16.43 -2.24
CA MET A 80 3.22 -15.76 -2.28
C MET A 80 3.58 -15.18 -0.92
N HIS A 81 4.80 -15.45 -0.45
CA HIS A 81 5.36 -14.92 0.79
C HIS A 81 6.42 -13.83 0.47
N SER A 82 5.97 -12.72 -0.09
CA SER A 82 6.83 -11.57 -0.38
C SER A 82 6.22 -10.31 0.21
N ASN A 83 7.02 -9.26 0.39
CA ASN A 83 6.48 -7.97 0.77
C ASN A 83 5.88 -7.29 -0.46
N PHE A 84 4.56 -7.09 -0.44
CA PHE A 84 3.84 -6.34 -1.44
C PHE A 84 3.98 -4.85 -1.16
N GLN A 85 4.60 -4.13 -2.09
CA GLN A 85 4.95 -2.72 -1.91
C GLN A 85 3.84 -1.78 -2.34
N SER A 86 3.15 -2.10 -3.46
CA SER A 86 2.12 -1.26 -4.03
C SER A 86 1.10 -2.08 -4.81
N ILE A 87 -0.08 -1.49 -4.99
CA ILE A 87 -1.18 -2.07 -5.76
C ILE A 87 -1.82 -0.97 -6.62
N ALA A 88 -2.21 -1.33 -7.84
CA ALA A 88 -3.09 -0.53 -8.69
C ALA A 88 -4.23 -1.40 -9.20
N ALA A 89 -5.40 -0.81 -9.44
CA ALA A 89 -6.57 -1.52 -9.91
C ALA A 89 -7.26 -0.73 -11.04
N TRP A 90 -7.63 -1.42 -12.11
CA TRP A 90 -8.39 -0.86 -13.22
C TRP A 90 -9.88 -0.75 -12.90
N ASP A 91 -10.37 -1.73 -12.17
CA ASP A 91 -11.77 -1.85 -11.75
C ASP A 91 -11.88 -2.78 -10.52
N ALA A 92 -13.09 -3.19 -10.18
CA ALA A 92 -13.36 -4.05 -9.02
C ALA A 92 -12.80 -5.49 -9.18
N ASP A 93 -12.50 -5.92 -10.40
CA ASP A 93 -12.08 -7.30 -10.71
C ASP A 93 -10.60 -7.40 -11.11
N ARG A 94 -10.03 -6.33 -11.71
CA ARG A 94 -8.69 -6.35 -12.27
C ARG A 94 -7.75 -5.47 -11.45
N ALA A 95 -6.68 -6.08 -10.93
CA ALA A 95 -5.65 -5.40 -10.16
C ALA A 95 -4.26 -6.01 -10.39
N VAL A 96 -3.23 -5.22 -10.17
CA VAL A 96 -1.83 -5.63 -10.17
C VAL A 96 -1.16 -5.22 -8.86
N VAL A 97 -0.40 -6.13 -8.28
CA VAL A 97 0.42 -5.94 -7.09
C VAL A 97 1.88 -6.08 -7.47
N VAL A 98 2.72 -5.20 -6.98
CA VAL A 98 4.18 -5.26 -7.15
C VAL A 98 4.88 -5.51 -5.81
N ALA A 99 6.00 -6.23 -5.87
CA ALA A 99 6.68 -6.76 -4.70
C ALA A 99 8.20 -6.64 -4.81
N ASN A 100 8.91 -7.24 -3.86
CA ASN A 100 10.35 -7.40 -3.91
C ASN A 100 10.77 -8.43 -4.97
N GLU A 101 12.05 -8.44 -5.34
CA GLU A 101 12.68 -9.41 -6.24
C GLU A 101 12.07 -9.42 -7.66
N GLY A 102 11.56 -8.28 -8.13
CA GLY A 102 10.88 -8.19 -9.42
C GLY A 102 9.63 -9.06 -9.54
N LYS A 103 9.02 -9.43 -8.43
CA LYS A 103 7.81 -10.23 -8.42
C LYS A 103 6.57 -9.35 -8.42
N GLY A 104 5.49 -9.87 -9.00
CA GLY A 104 4.18 -9.27 -8.95
C GLY A 104 3.08 -10.31 -9.03
N LEU A 105 1.86 -9.86 -8.79
CA LEU A 105 0.64 -10.65 -8.92
C LEU A 105 -0.38 -9.86 -9.72
N VAL A 106 -1.14 -10.55 -10.56
CA VAL A 106 -2.31 -9.99 -11.25
C VAL A 106 -3.55 -10.79 -10.94
N THR A 107 -4.69 -10.13 -10.91
CA THR A 107 -6.02 -10.76 -10.82
C THR A 107 -6.95 -10.18 -11.85
N SER A 108 -7.89 -11.00 -12.34
CA SER A 108 -8.97 -10.60 -13.23
C SER A 108 -10.35 -11.03 -12.71
N ASP A 109 -10.42 -11.52 -11.47
CA ASP A 109 -11.63 -12.09 -10.86
C ASP A 109 -11.93 -11.55 -9.46
N GLY A 110 -11.45 -10.35 -9.18
CA GLY A 110 -11.64 -9.70 -7.88
C GLY A 110 -10.79 -10.33 -6.77
N GLY A 111 -9.63 -10.93 -7.10
CA GLY A 111 -8.71 -11.54 -6.15
C GLY A 111 -9.13 -12.91 -5.64
N LYS A 112 -10.08 -13.56 -6.28
CA LYS A 112 -10.39 -14.98 -6.01
C LYS A 112 -9.22 -15.87 -6.40
N SER A 113 -8.52 -15.47 -7.48
CA SER A 113 -7.26 -16.06 -7.91
C SER A 113 -6.23 -14.98 -8.25
N TRP A 114 -4.94 -15.34 -8.10
CA TRP A 114 -3.81 -14.47 -8.40
C TRP A 114 -2.79 -15.24 -9.25
N GLU A 115 -2.37 -14.63 -10.35
CA GLU A 115 -1.31 -15.14 -11.21
C GLU A 115 0.00 -14.40 -10.92
N SER A 116 1.11 -15.16 -10.83
CA SER A 116 2.43 -14.58 -10.61
C SER A 116 3.00 -14.04 -11.92
N VAL A 117 3.55 -12.84 -11.86
CA VAL A 117 4.22 -12.17 -12.97
C VAL A 117 5.62 -11.73 -12.55
N SER A 118 6.51 -11.56 -13.53
CA SER A 118 7.87 -11.08 -13.33
C SER A 118 8.05 -9.70 -13.96
N LEU A 119 8.66 -8.79 -13.22
CA LEU A 119 9.00 -7.45 -13.69
C LEU A 119 10.50 -7.36 -13.99
N PRO A 120 10.92 -6.69 -15.06
CA PRO A 120 12.32 -6.61 -15.49
C PRO A 120 13.10 -5.58 -14.64
N VAL A 121 13.33 -5.88 -13.37
CA VAL A 121 14.12 -5.06 -12.44
C VAL A 121 15.62 -5.10 -12.75
N SER A 122 16.43 -4.25 -12.10
CA SER A 122 17.87 -4.29 -12.20
C SER A 122 18.44 -5.57 -11.61
N ASP A 123 19.53 -6.09 -12.18
CA ASP A 123 20.32 -7.18 -11.58
C ASP A 123 21.13 -6.70 -10.37
N MET A 124 21.27 -5.38 -10.21
CA MET A 124 21.82 -4.75 -9.01
C MET A 124 20.70 -4.46 -8.01
N GLY A 125 21.03 -4.47 -6.72
CA GLY A 125 20.07 -4.23 -5.64
C GLY A 125 19.22 -5.43 -5.27
N SER A 126 18.12 -5.19 -4.57
CA SER A 126 17.19 -6.22 -4.08
C SER A 126 16.03 -6.50 -5.04
N GLY A 127 15.99 -5.83 -6.19
CA GLY A 127 14.90 -5.92 -7.15
C GLY A 127 13.56 -5.44 -6.61
N LYS A 128 13.57 -4.51 -5.65
CA LYS A 128 12.37 -3.99 -5.02
C LYS A 128 11.62 -3.05 -5.95
N VAL A 129 10.39 -3.40 -6.32
CA VAL A 129 9.47 -2.53 -7.07
C VAL A 129 8.68 -1.71 -6.06
N LEU A 130 8.86 -0.40 -6.08
CA LEU A 130 8.42 0.50 -5.01
C LEU A 130 6.98 0.97 -5.18
N ARG A 131 6.58 1.29 -6.41
CA ARG A 131 5.24 1.82 -6.70
C ARG A 131 4.73 1.31 -8.04
N VAL A 132 3.42 1.12 -8.14
CA VAL A 132 2.70 0.92 -9.40
C VAL A 132 1.54 1.89 -9.47
N ARG A 133 1.36 2.53 -10.63
CA ARG A 133 0.29 3.48 -10.93
C ARG A 133 -0.32 3.18 -12.30
N LEU A 134 -1.56 3.58 -12.50
CA LEU A 134 -2.19 3.57 -13.82
C LEU A 134 -2.16 4.98 -14.41
N ASP A 135 -1.82 5.08 -15.68
CA ASP A 135 -1.98 6.31 -16.42
C ASP A 135 -3.42 6.50 -16.92
N PRO A 136 -3.80 7.66 -17.42
CA PRO A 136 -5.16 7.93 -17.92
C PRO A 136 -5.59 7.04 -19.09
N GLN A 137 -4.65 6.40 -19.81
CA GLN A 137 -4.91 5.44 -20.89
C GLN A 137 -5.10 4.01 -20.37
N GLY A 138 -4.95 3.79 -19.05
CA GLY A 138 -5.10 2.48 -18.40
C GLY A 138 -3.88 1.58 -18.53
N ARG A 139 -2.70 2.12 -18.91
CA ARG A 139 -1.44 1.38 -18.87
C ARG A 139 -0.92 1.39 -17.43
N ALA A 140 -0.33 0.28 -17.00
CA ALA A 140 0.32 0.22 -15.72
C ALA A 140 1.79 0.64 -15.84
N TRP A 141 2.25 1.46 -14.91
CA TRP A 141 3.64 1.89 -14.78
C TRP A 141 4.15 1.54 -13.41
N ALA A 142 5.37 1.02 -13.35
CA ALA A 142 6.01 0.69 -12.10
C ALA A 142 7.40 1.31 -12.03
N VAL A 143 7.78 1.73 -10.83
CA VAL A 143 9.11 2.28 -10.53
C VAL A 143 9.79 1.45 -9.47
N SER A 144 11.12 1.35 -9.53
CA SER A 144 11.90 0.53 -8.62
C SER A 144 13.20 1.18 -8.19
N GLU A 145 13.91 0.50 -7.30
CA GLU A 145 15.32 0.83 -7.02
C GLU A 145 16.17 0.79 -8.31
N ILE A 146 17.32 1.49 -8.25
CA ILE A 146 18.35 1.48 -9.29
C ILE A 146 17.79 1.87 -10.67
N ASN A 147 17.17 3.05 -10.70
CA ASN A 147 16.79 3.75 -11.95
C ASN A 147 15.98 2.91 -12.95
N VAL A 148 15.01 2.12 -12.47
CA VAL A 148 14.17 1.32 -13.37
C VAL A 148 12.72 1.82 -13.36
N ILE A 149 12.25 2.22 -14.54
CA ILE A 149 10.84 2.47 -14.85
C ILE A 149 10.38 1.37 -15.80
N MET A 150 9.19 0.86 -15.57
CA MET A 150 8.59 -0.24 -16.34
C MET A 150 7.16 0.11 -16.73
N ARG A 151 6.73 -0.39 -17.88
CA ARG A 151 5.37 -0.20 -18.39
C ARG A 151 4.76 -1.52 -18.84
N SER A 152 3.47 -1.69 -18.55
CA SER A 152 2.62 -2.77 -19.04
C SER A 152 1.40 -2.20 -19.78
N THR A 153 1.01 -2.85 -20.88
CA THR A 153 -0.18 -2.49 -21.69
C THR A 153 -1.22 -3.60 -21.74
N ASP A 154 -1.01 -4.67 -20.97
CA ASP A 154 -1.82 -5.89 -20.94
C ASP A 154 -2.27 -6.27 -19.54
N PHE A 155 -2.73 -5.26 -18.76
CA PHE A 155 -3.20 -5.42 -17.39
C PHE A 155 -2.16 -6.03 -16.44
N GLY A 156 -0.87 -5.73 -16.63
CA GLY A 156 0.20 -6.14 -15.75
C GLY A 156 0.76 -7.55 -16.03
N HIS A 157 0.32 -8.24 -17.07
CA HIS A 157 0.80 -9.58 -17.40
C HIS A 157 2.24 -9.56 -17.93
N THR A 158 2.57 -8.59 -18.80
CA THR A 158 3.94 -8.40 -19.31
C THR A 158 4.42 -6.97 -19.06
N TRP A 159 5.72 -6.83 -18.86
CA TRP A 159 6.36 -5.57 -18.54
C TRP A 159 7.58 -5.31 -19.40
N THR A 160 7.76 -4.08 -19.82
CA THR A 160 8.94 -3.61 -20.57
C THR A 160 9.59 -2.47 -19.82
N ARG A 161 10.94 -2.44 -19.82
CA ARG A 161 11.69 -1.29 -19.29
C ARG A 161 11.50 -0.08 -20.18
N VAL A 162 11.41 1.08 -19.55
CA VAL A 162 11.39 2.38 -20.20
C VAL A 162 12.73 3.04 -19.89
N THR A 163 13.38 3.60 -20.92
CA THR A 163 14.63 4.35 -20.75
C THR A 163 14.31 5.68 -20.06
N THR A 164 15.06 6.02 -19.02
CA THR A 164 14.94 7.28 -18.28
C THR A 164 16.27 8.04 -18.29
N VAL A 165 16.41 9.05 -17.43
CA VAL A 165 17.69 9.75 -17.22
C VAL A 165 18.74 8.79 -16.65
N ASP A 166 20.00 9.00 -17.00
CA ASP A 166 21.12 8.24 -16.46
C ASP A 166 21.44 8.72 -15.05
N ASP A 167 20.86 8.05 -14.05
CA ASP A 167 21.02 8.37 -12.63
C ASP A 167 20.84 7.09 -11.77
N ASP A 168 21.74 6.85 -10.83
CA ASP A 168 21.76 5.64 -10.00
C ASP A 168 20.89 5.80 -8.71
N VAL A 169 19.68 6.32 -8.85
CA VAL A 169 18.76 6.53 -7.73
C VAL A 169 17.54 5.63 -7.77
N ALA A 170 16.92 5.41 -6.63
CA ALA A 170 15.59 4.80 -6.58
C ALA A 170 14.52 5.82 -6.97
N TRP A 171 13.59 5.40 -7.85
CA TRP A 171 12.37 6.15 -8.13
C TRP A 171 11.27 5.67 -7.18
N ASN A 172 10.73 6.61 -6.37
CA ASN A 172 9.76 6.29 -5.33
C ASN A 172 8.31 6.34 -5.80
N ASP A 173 7.98 7.22 -6.76
CA ASP A 173 6.62 7.34 -7.31
C ASP A 173 6.64 7.90 -8.74
N ILE A 174 5.52 7.72 -9.45
CA ILE A 174 5.28 8.23 -10.80
C ILE A 174 3.86 8.77 -10.89
N ALA A 175 3.69 9.91 -11.57
CA ALA A 175 2.37 10.51 -11.81
C ALA A 175 2.23 10.97 -13.26
N PHE A 176 1.01 11.15 -13.70
CA PHE A 176 0.64 11.46 -15.09
C PHE A 176 -0.36 12.61 -15.15
N THR A 177 -0.29 13.36 -16.28
CA THR A 177 -1.40 14.20 -16.74
C THR A 177 -2.16 13.47 -17.87
N GLY A 178 -3.33 13.98 -18.26
CA GLY A 178 -4.11 13.44 -19.38
C GLY A 178 -3.46 13.60 -20.75
N THR A 179 -2.51 14.52 -20.89
CA THR A 179 -1.89 14.94 -22.16
C THR A 179 -0.55 14.24 -22.47
N GLY A 180 -0.20 13.17 -21.76
CA GLY A 180 1.03 12.41 -22.02
C GLY A 180 2.25 12.88 -21.22
N THR A 181 2.12 13.83 -20.31
CA THR A 181 3.15 14.15 -19.33
C THR A 181 3.20 13.07 -18.26
N ALA A 182 4.41 12.61 -17.94
CA ALA A 182 4.69 11.75 -16.81
C ALA A 182 5.87 12.34 -16.01
N CYS A 183 5.79 12.33 -14.68
CA CYS A 183 6.90 12.73 -13.82
C CYS A 183 7.19 11.64 -12.79
N VAL A 184 8.46 11.34 -12.56
CA VAL A 184 8.96 10.47 -11.50
C VAL A 184 9.69 11.27 -10.44
N VAL A 185 9.56 10.83 -9.20
CA VAL A 185 10.27 11.41 -8.06
C VAL A 185 11.04 10.32 -7.31
N GLY A 186 12.18 10.69 -6.73
CA GLY A 186 13.07 9.71 -6.12
C GLY A 186 13.96 10.25 -5.02
N GLU A 187 15.02 9.49 -4.76
CA GLU A 187 16.00 9.79 -3.75
C GLU A 187 16.75 11.10 -4.05
N PHE A 188 17.30 11.72 -3.02
CA PHE A 188 18.12 12.94 -3.07
C PHE A 188 17.46 14.10 -3.82
N GLY A 189 16.13 14.25 -3.69
CA GLY A 189 15.37 15.31 -4.35
C GLY A 189 15.26 15.16 -5.86
N ARG A 190 15.64 14.00 -6.43
CA ARG A 190 15.60 13.77 -7.87
C ARG A 190 14.17 13.76 -8.39
N LEU A 191 14.01 14.41 -9.53
CA LEU A 191 12.76 14.50 -10.28
C LEU A 191 13.08 14.52 -11.78
N ALA A 192 12.38 13.71 -12.55
CA ALA A 192 12.46 13.74 -14.01
C ALA A 192 11.08 13.68 -14.61
N CYS A 193 10.88 14.37 -15.74
CA CYS A 193 9.61 14.38 -16.45
C CYS A 193 9.79 14.02 -17.93
N SER A 194 8.79 13.36 -18.46
CA SER A 194 8.55 13.11 -19.87
C SER A 194 7.37 13.97 -20.33
N LEU A 195 7.46 14.56 -21.51
CA LEU A 195 6.39 15.30 -22.16
C LEU A 195 5.85 14.58 -23.42
N ASP A 196 6.34 13.39 -23.68
CA ASP A 196 6.12 12.62 -24.92
C ASP A 196 5.69 11.17 -24.63
N ASP A 197 4.86 10.99 -23.59
CA ASP A 197 4.29 9.70 -23.22
C ASP A 197 5.33 8.65 -22.75
N GLY A 198 6.40 9.13 -22.13
CA GLY A 198 7.46 8.30 -21.56
C GLY A 198 8.52 7.85 -22.60
N VAL A 199 8.58 8.47 -23.76
CA VAL A 199 9.59 8.15 -24.79
C VAL A 199 10.93 8.77 -24.43
N THR A 200 10.93 10.04 -24.02
CA THR A 200 12.12 10.73 -23.52
C THR A 200 11.88 11.30 -22.12
N TRP A 201 12.94 11.37 -21.33
CA TRP A 201 12.88 11.87 -19.95
C TRP A 201 13.95 12.92 -19.73
N GLU A 202 13.61 13.98 -19.04
CA GLU A 202 14.52 15.06 -18.68
C GLU A 202 14.50 15.30 -17.18
N ALA A 203 15.69 15.40 -16.58
CA ALA A 203 15.84 15.79 -15.18
C ALA A 203 15.31 17.23 -14.98
N ARG A 204 14.66 17.47 -13.86
CA ARG A 204 14.19 18.80 -13.43
C ARG A 204 14.95 19.24 -12.20
N GLU A 205 15.30 20.50 -12.15
CA GLU A 205 15.92 21.11 -10.98
C GLU A 205 14.87 21.29 -9.88
N THR A 206 15.18 20.77 -8.69
CA THR A 206 14.27 20.85 -7.54
C THR A 206 14.82 21.73 -6.41
N ASN A 207 16.14 21.92 -6.36
CA ASN A 207 16.86 22.64 -5.32
C ASN A 207 16.59 22.10 -3.90
N VAL A 208 16.25 20.81 -3.78
CA VAL A 208 16.08 20.11 -2.50
C VAL A 208 16.92 18.84 -2.45
N GLU A 209 17.42 18.49 -1.27
CA GLU A 209 18.22 17.28 -1.04
C GLU A 209 17.43 16.10 -0.49
N PRO A 210 16.39 16.32 0.38
CA PRO A 210 15.62 15.20 0.91
C PRO A 210 14.89 14.42 -0.18
N SER A 211 14.81 13.10 -0.02
CA SER A 211 14.10 12.23 -0.97
C SER A 211 12.63 12.63 -1.11
N LEU A 212 12.17 12.68 -2.35
CA LEU A 212 10.77 12.84 -2.71
C LEU A 212 10.10 11.47 -2.71
N MET A 213 8.95 11.36 -2.06
CA MET A 213 8.28 10.09 -1.78
C MET A 213 7.04 9.84 -2.62
N SER A 214 6.33 10.90 -2.99
CA SER A 214 5.12 10.79 -3.79
C SER A 214 4.90 12.04 -4.65
N VAL A 215 4.29 11.86 -5.81
CA VAL A 215 3.92 12.92 -6.75
C VAL A 215 2.53 12.67 -7.31
N VAL A 216 1.73 13.74 -7.46
CA VAL A 216 0.37 13.67 -8.01
C VAL A 216 0.09 14.93 -8.82
N PHE A 217 -0.54 14.78 -9.98
CA PHE A 217 -1.17 15.88 -10.71
C PHE A 217 -2.66 15.92 -10.39
N ARG A 218 -3.20 17.14 -10.11
CA ARG A 218 -4.65 17.32 -9.95
C ARG A 218 -5.35 17.58 -11.28
N ASP A 219 -4.60 18.17 -12.22
CA ASP A 219 -5.03 18.52 -13.58
C ASP A 219 -3.82 18.55 -14.53
N GLU A 220 -4.01 19.03 -15.76
CA GLU A 220 -2.98 19.07 -16.80
C GLU A 220 -1.76 19.94 -16.46
N GLN A 221 -1.90 20.92 -15.58
CA GLN A 221 -0.87 21.89 -15.26
C GLN A 221 -0.34 21.77 -13.84
N ASN A 222 -1.23 21.43 -12.90
CA ASN A 222 -0.94 21.58 -11.48
C ASN A 222 -0.61 20.24 -10.83
N GLY A 223 0.55 20.15 -10.22
CA GLY A 223 1.04 18.98 -9.50
C GLY A 223 1.70 19.33 -8.17
N LEU A 224 1.79 18.34 -7.31
CA LEU A 224 2.43 18.41 -6.01
C LEU A 224 3.30 17.18 -5.81
N ALA A 225 4.54 17.38 -5.34
CA ALA A 225 5.40 16.33 -4.85
C ALA A 225 5.71 16.56 -3.37
N VAL A 226 5.74 15.47 -2.59
CA VAL A 226 6.02 15.49 -1.16
C VAL A 226 7.16 14.55 -0.82
N GLY A 227 7.86 14.82 0.30
CA GLY A 227 9.02 14.03 0.65
C GLY A 227 9.43 14.10 2.12
N LEU A 228 10.64 13.64 2.38
CA LEU A 228 11.22 13.60 3.71
C LEU A 228 11.43 15.02 4.23
N SER A 229 11.51 15.15 5.57
CA SER A 229 11.79 16.43 6.26
C SER A 229 10.81 17.56 5.91
N GLY A 230 9.55 17.24 5.63
CA GLY A 230 8.52 18.21 5.28
C GLY A 230 8.70 18.85 3.90
N THR A 231 9.45 18.21 3.00
CA THR A 231 9.66 18.73 1.64
C THR A 231 8.39 18.72 0.84
N LEU A 232 8.04 19.88 0.25
CA LEU A 232 6.97 20.06 -0.72
C LEU A 232 7.50 20.78 -1.95
N LEU A 233 7.14 20.28 -3.12
CA LEU A 233 7.36 20.95 -4.40
C LEU A 233 6.03 21.06 -5.13
N ALA A 234 5.77 22.19 -5.76
CA ALA A 234 4.58 22.41 -6.58
C ALA A 234 4.97 22.85 -8.00
N THR A 235 4.19 22.41 -8.97
CA THR A 235 4.24 22.86 -10.35
C THR A 235 2.89 23.43 -10.77
N ASP A 236 2.88 24.40 -11.69
CA ASP A 236 1.71 24.96 -12.36
C ASP A 236 1.91 25.02 -13.89
N ASP A 237 2.92 24.33 -14.39
CA ASP A 237 3.33 24.26 -15.79
C ASP A 237 3.54 22.81 -16.29
N ALA A 238 2.71 21.90 -15.82
CA ALA A 238 2.77 20.46 -16.19
C ALA A 238 4.09 19.76 -15.83
N GLY A 239 4.82 20.25 -14.82
CA GLY A 239 6.09 19.68 -14.39
C GLY A 239 7.31 20.18 -15.15
N ALA A 240 7.18 21.22 -15.98
CA ALA A 240 8.33 21.84 -16.64
C ALA A 240 9.25 22.51 -15.60
N THR A 241 8.66 23.17 -14.60
CA THR A 241 9.38 23.71 -13.44
C THR A 241 8.73 23.33 -12.12
N TRP A 242 9.54 23.24 -11.06
CA TRP A 242 9.09 22.91 -9.72
C TRP A 242 9.60 23.93 -8.72
N ARG A 243 8.72 24.48 -7.90
CA ARG A 243 9.05 25.42 -6.84
C ARG A 243 8.85 24.80 -5.47
N GLN A 244 9.77 25.07 -4.55
CA GLN A 244 9.62 24.66 -3.16
C GLN A 244 8.50 25.44 -2.47
N VAL A 245 7.68 24.73 -1.69
CA VAL A 245 6.61 25.30 -0.87
C VAL A 245 7.01 25.16 0.58
N SER A 246 7.12 26.28 1.30
CA SER A 246 7.42 26.29 2.73
C SER A 246 6.13 26.25 3.52
N VAL A 247 6.05 25.36 4.52
CA VAL A 247 4.90 25.25 5.42
C VAL A 247 5.38 25.41 6.84
N GLU A 248 4.87 26.41 7.55
CA GLU A 248 5.24 26.66 8.94
C GLU A 248 4.88 25.47 9.85
N GLY A 249 5.81 25.05 10.69
CA GLY A 249 5.61 23.94 11.63
C GLY A 249 5.64 22.54 11.03
N LEU A 250 5.91 22.40 9.72
CA LEU A 250 6.06 21.10 9.08
C LEU A 250 7.52 20.65 9.09
N ASP A 251 7.83 19.72 10.01
CA ASP A 251 9.15 19.08 10.16
C ASP A 251 9.08 17.55 9.98
N ARG A 252 7.92 17.03 9.59
CA ARG A 252 7.63 15.61 9.50
C ARG A 252 7.89 15.06 8.09
N HIS A 253 8.27 13.77 8.02
CA HIS A 253 8.32 13.08 6.75
C HIS A 253 6.91 12.91 6.20
N LEU A 254 6.74 13.23 4.91
CA LEU A 254 5.53 12.96 4.16
C LEU A 254 5.81 11.79 3.22
N PHE A 255 4.93 10.80 3.19
CA PHE A 255 5.14 9.57 2.42
C PHE A 255 4.20 9.45 1.23
N ASP A 256 3.01 10.00 1.30
CA ASP A 256 2.08 9.97 0.17
C ASP A 256 1.18 11.21 0.16
N VAL A 257 0.71 11.58 -1.04
CA VAL A 257 -0.16 12.73 -1.28
C VAL A 257 -1.29 12.34 -2.22
N VAL A 258 -2.45 12.98 -2.06
CA VAL A 258 -3.62 12.79 -2.91
C VAL A 258 -4.32 14.12 -3.14
N TRP A 259 -4.89 14.29 -4.34
CA TRP A 259 -5.88 15.32 -4.64
C TRP A 259 -7.29 14.74 -4.45
N THR A 260 -8.06 15.27 -3.50
CA THR A 260 -9.41 14.74 -3.18
C THR A 260 -10.50 15.22 -4.15
N GLY A 261 -10.18 16.14 -5.04
CA GLY A 261 -11.14 16.87 -5.87
C GLY A 261 -11.48 18.27 -5.33
N ALA A 262 -11.12 18.52 -4.06
CA ALA A 262 -11.36 19.81 -3.40
C ALA A 262 -10.09 20.40 -2.77
N ARG A 263 -9.20 19.55 -2.23
CA ARG A 263 -7.97 19.96 -1.55
C ARG A 263 -6.87 18.92 -1.67
N TRP A 264 -5.64 19.35 -1.48
CA TRP A 264 -4.49 18.47 -1.29
C TRP A 264 -4.51 17.88 0.11
N MET A 265 -4.17 16.61 0.21
CA MET A 265 -3.97 15.92 1.48
C MET A 265 -2.74 15.05 1.41
N ALA A 266 -1.84 15.15 2.40
CA ALA A 266 -0.67 14.31 2.50
C ALA A 266 -0.55 13.72 3.91
N VAL A 267 0.02 12.51 3.99
CA VAL A 267 0.25 11.79 5.25
C VAL A 267 1.70 11.32 5.36
N GLY A 268 2.10 10.99 6.57
CA GLY A 268 3.48 10.58 6.80
C GLY A 268 3.73 10.00 8.20
N ASP A 269 4.88 10.32 8.76
CA ASP A 269 5.28 9.85 10.07
C ASP A 269 4.48 10.51 11.19
N LYS A 270 4.43 9.85 12.36
CA LYS A 270 3.75 10.32 13.58
C LYS A 270 2.33 10.81 13.37
N GLY A 271 1.61 10.19 12.40
CA GLY A 271 0.21 10.47 12.10
C GLY A 271 -0.04 11.85 11.49
N VAL A 272 0.97 12.50 10.92
CA VAL A 272 0.81 13.81 10.27
C VAL A 272 -0.26 13.76 9.19
N LEU A 273 -1.11 14.78 9.16
CA LEU A 273 -2.02 15.10 8.09
C LEU A 273 -1.76 16.54 7.68
N LEU A 274 -1.29 16.73 6.46
CA LEU A 274 -1.13 18.02 5.84
C LEU A 274 -2.30 18.26 4.90
N THR A 275 -2.95 19.41 4.98
CA THR A 275 -4.02 19.81 4.07
C THR A 275 -3.71 21.15 3.43
N GLY A 276 -4.01 21.30 2.14
CA GLY A 276 -3.79 22.52 1.38
C GLY A 276 -4.91 22.80 0.38
N ASP A 277 -5.05 24.05 -0.03
CA ASP A 277 -6.01 24.45 -1.04
C ASP A 277 -5.60 24.04 -2.47
N ALA A 278 -6.47 24.29 -3.42
CA ALA A 278 -6.24 23.94 -4.82
C ALA A 278 -4.97 24.58 -5.42
N ASN A 279 -4.54 25.75 -4.94
CA ASN A 279 -3.39 26.47 -5.48
C ASN A 279 -2.07 26.10 -4.78
N ALA A 280 -2.04 24.97 -4.06
CA ALA A 280 -0.93 24.56 -3.21
C ALA A 280 -0.55 25.64 -2.20
N GLY A 281 -1.55 26.22 -1.56
CA GLY A 281 -1.48 27.22 -0.51
C GLY A 281 -2.39 26.87 0.67
N GLY A 282 -2.53 27.82 1.63
CA GLY A 282 -3.43 27.66 2.76
C GLY A 282 -3.16 26.40 3.58
N TRP A 283 -1.88 26.04 3.75
CA TRP A 283 -1.49 24.80 4.36
C TRP A 283 -1.77 24.75 5.87
N GLU A 284 -2.35 23.64 6.30
CA GLU A 284 -2.63 23.34 7.70
C GLU A 284 -1.94 22.02 8.07
N VAL A 285 -1.15 22.05 9.16
CA VAL A 285 -0.47 20.88 9.71
C VAL A 285 -1.28 20.35 10.89
N GLY A 286 -1.79 19.14 10.75
CA GLY A 286 -2.58 18.46 11.77
C GLY A 286 -2.18 17.00 11.93
N ARG A 287 -3.13 16.21 12.42
CA ARG A 287 -3.03 14.74 12.48
C ARG A 287 -4.29 14.10 11.94
N VAL A 288 -4.12 12.91 11.36
CA VAL A 288 -5.25 12.07 10.95
C VAL A 288 -6.20 11.80 12.12
N ASN A 289 -5.62 11.52 13.30
CA ASN A 289 -6.32 11.47 14.59
C ASN A 289 -5.39 12.06 15.65
N PRO A 290 -5.83 13.01 16.50
CA PRO A 290 -5.00 13.62 17.52
C PRO A 290 -4.34 12.63 18.51
N ALA A 291 -4.99 11.49 18.77
CA ALA A 291 -4.49 10.44 19.66
C ALA A 291 -3.63 9.37 18.97
N ASP A 292 -3.53 9.40 17.63
CA ASP A 292 -2.85 8.36 16.85
C ASP A 292 -1.54 8.88 16.26
N TYR A 293 -0.43 8.30 16.67
CA TYR A 293 0.93 8.61 16.19
C TYR A 293 1.44 7.58 15.17
N ALA A 294 0.60 6.68 14.70
CA ALA A 294 0.98 5.69 13.73
C ALA A 294 1.38 6.35 12.40
N TRP A 295 2.49 5.89 11.80
CA TRP A 295 2.85 6.32 10.46
C TRP A 295 1.85 5.82 9.42
N ARG A 296 1.64 6.63 8.38
CA ARG A 296 0.80 6.36 7.23
C ARG A 296 1.65 6.44 5.97
N ILE A 297 1.68 5.39 5.15
CA ILE A 297 2.63 5.29 4.03
C ILE A 297 1.97 5.39 2.66
N ALA A 298 0.70 5.08 2.56
CA ALA A 298 -0.02 5.15 1.29
C ALA A 298 -1.45 5.65 1.48
N LEU A 299 -1.89 6.41 0.49
CA LEU A 299 -3.21 7.00 0.38
C LEU A 299 -3.91 6.52 -0.90
N ALA A 300 -5.24 6.41 -0.84
CA ALA A 300 -6.08 6.35 -2.02
C ALA A 300 -7.27 7.31 -1.84
N ARG A 301 -7.55 8.11 -2.86
CA ARG A 301 -8.76 8.93 -2.88
C ARG A 301 -9.98 8.03 -2.74
N HIS A 302 -10.89 8.39 -1.84
CA HIS A 302 -12.15 7.71 -1.66
C HIS A 302 -13.22 8.73 -1.29
N ARG A 303 -14.23 8.87 -2.14
CA ARG A 303 -15.30 9.88 -2.00
C ARG A 303 -14.74 11.30 -1.83
N GLU A 304 -15.08 12.02 -0.77
CA GLU A 304 -14.61 13.38 -0.45
C GLU A 304 -13.36 13.40 0.45
N GLY A 305 -12.80 12.22 0.75
CA GLY A 305 -11.63 12.05 1.60
C GLY A 305 -10.63 11.06 1.02
N PHE A 306 -10.06 10.25 1.89
CA PHE A 306 -9.11 9.20 1.53
C PHE A 306 -9.20 7.99 2.46
N VAL A 307 -8.73 6.87 1.95
CA VAL A 307 -8.34 5.70 2.77
C VAL A 307 -6.81 5.65 2.85
N THR A 308 -6.29 5.18 3.98
CA THR A 308 -4.84 5.15 4.20
C THR A 308 -4.41 3.89 4.93
N VAL A 309 -3.18 3.49 4.68
CA VAL A 309 -2.52 2.33 5.30
C VAL A 309 -1.14 2.68 5.84
N GLY A 310 -0.66 1.83 6.72
CA GLY A 310 0.64 1.89 7.39
C GLY A 310 0.65 0.88 8.53
N LEU A 311 0.79 1.36 9.76
CA LEU A 311 0.59 0.52 10.96
C LEU A 311 -0.86 0.07 11.11
N THR A 312 -1.81 0.85 10.60
CA THR A 312 -3.24 0.55 10.62
C THR A 312 -3.86 0.88 9.27
N VAL A 313 -5.07 0.41 9.05
CA VAL A 313 -5.91 0.75 7.90
C VAL A 313 -7.06 1.60 8.38
N GLY A 314 -7.42 2.66 7.67
CA GLY A 314 -8.56 3.48 8.06
C GLY A 314 -8.93 4.51 6.99
N ARG A 315 -10.01 5.22 7.25
CA ARG A 315 -10.59 6.25 6.38
C ARG A 315 -10.64 7.59 7.10
N TRP A 316 -10.32 8.64 6.37
CA TRP A 316 -10.58 10.01 6.77
C TRP A 316 -11.58 10.64 5.80
N GLU A 317 -12.70 11.13 6.32
CA GLU A 317 -13.77 11.73 5.55
C GLU A 317 -14.46 12.81 6.40
N ALA A 318 -14.71 13.97 5.85
CA ALA A 318 -15.42 15.09 6.50
C ALA A 318 -14.86 15.46 7.89
N GLY A 319 -13.53 15.42 8.07
CA GLY A 319 -12.87 15.75 9.34
C GLY A 319 -12.90 14.62 10.37
N GLN A 320 -13.40 13.44 10.03
CA GLN A 320 -13.49 12.29 10.92
C GLN A 320 -12.57 11.16 10.47
N TRP A 321 -11.92 10.55 11.47
CA TRP A 321 -11.11 9.37 11.30
C TRP A 321 -11.86 8.11 11.75
N GLU A 322 -11.95 7.14 10.86
CA GLU A 322 -12.47 5.79 11.13
C GLU A 322 -11.36 4.76 10.98
N LEU A 323 -11.06 4.03 12.04
CA LEU A 323 -10.08 2.95 12.03
C LEU A 323 -10.75 1.64 11.65
N PHE A 324 -10.17 0.93 10.68
CA PHE A 324 -10.55 -0.42 10.31
C PHE A 324 -9.62 -1.43 11.01
N GLY A 325 -10.19 -2.32 11.83
CA GLY A 325 -9.44 -3.32 12.58
C GLY A 325 -9.12 -2.93 14.03
N PRO A 326 -8.21 -3.65 14.69
CA PRO A 326 -7.97 -3.50 16.12
C PRO A 326 -7.27 -2.17 16.43
N ARG A 327 -7.60 -1.58 17.59
CA ARG A 327 -6.87 -0.43 18.12
C ARG A 327 -5.57 -0.89 18.77
N PHE A 328 -4.49 -0.15 18.54
CA PHE A 328 -3.27 -0.26 19.35
C PHE A 328 -3.54 0.42 20.70
N HIS A 329 -3.29 -0.28 21.79
CA HIS A 329 -3.34 0.24 23.15
C HIS A 329 -1.94 0.63 23.61
#